data_7a3e8e67196f61a504fe4fcb333f3930
#
_entry.id   7a3e8e67196f61a504fe4fcb333f3930
#
_cell.length_a   1.000
_cell.length_b   1.000
_cell.length_c   1.000
_cell.angle_alpha   90.00
_cell.angle_beta   90.00
_cell.angle_gamma   90.00
#
_symmetry.space_group_name_H-M   'P 1'
#
loop_
_entity.id
_entity.type
_entity.pdbx_description
1 polymer ?
#
loop_
_entity_poly.entity_id
_entity_poly.type
_entity_poly.pdbx_seq_one_letter_code
_entity_poly.pdbx_strand_id
1 'polypeptide(L)'
;MNYNSMIKGKGTMTNYEGAKAYAMTPEMELYTAVVTCAMSDKYYEKGSDRMERISNLIRKVDPTFVAKLAVYARTQMNLRSVPLFLIVELAKIHNGDSLVKRTIEKTVLRADEIMELLMCYQLCNSEGEGTKKLNKLSRQVQEGLKSAFNRFDEYQFAKYNRSNLEVKLKDALFLVHPKANTPEQQAVFDKIVSGNLQTPYTWETQLSELGQKQFASKEEKETAAKALWEELIDSGKLGYMALLRNLRNILQVKVSPAHIEKVASIISDPEKVVKSKQLPFRFLAAYKELMVVKSSHTSLILSALEDAVKASVVSLQGFGIDTNVLVAADVSGSM
;
A
#
# COMPACT_ATOMS: atom_id res chain seq x y z
N MET A 1 -22.33 13.60 -28.59
CA MET A 1 -22.13 14.39 -27.36
C MET A 1 -20.73 14.97 -27.39
N ASN A 2 -20.60 16.29 -27.14
CA ASN A 2 -19.29 16.92 -27.04
C ASN A 2 -18.69 16.58 -25.69
N TYR A 3 -17.76 15.65 -25.59
CA TYR A 3 -17.07 15.27 -24.37
C TYR A 3 -16.45 16.47 -23.63
N ASN A 4 -16.10 17.52 -24.34
CA ASN A 4 -15.53 18.74 -23.79
C ASN A 4 -16.54 19.72 -23.19
N SER A 5 -17.85 19.48 -23.33
CA SER A 5 -18.89 20.35 -22.78
C SER A 5 -19.12 20.18 -21.26
N MET A 6 -18.58 19.13 -20.67
CA MET A 6 -18.70 18.86 -19.23
C MET A 6 -17.65 19.57 -18.36
N ILE A 7 -16.56 20.05 -18.96
CA ILE A 7 -15.51 20.77 -18.25
C ILE A 7 -15.78 22.27 -18.39
N LYS A 8 -16.61 22.82 -17.50
CA LYS A 8 -16.76 24.27 -17.36
C LYS A 8 -15.53 24.86 -16.64
N GLY A 9 -14.35 24.72 -17.22
CA GLY A 9 -13.14 25.42 -16.81
C GLY A 9 -13.18 26.85 -17.32
N LYS A 10 -12.96 27.83 -16.47
CA LYS A 10 -12.81 29.23 -16.86
C LYS A 10 -11.46 29.44 -17.55
N GLY A 11 -11.38 29.15 -18.82
CA GLY A 11 -10.24 29.53 -19.66
C GLY A 11 -9.89 28.46 -20.67
N THR A 12 -9.83 28.84 -21.91
CA THR A 12 -9.16 28.07 -22.97
C THR A 12 -7.67 28.41 -22.93
N MET A 13 -6.84 27.38 -22.87
CA MET A 13 -5.41 27.48 -23.08
C MET A 13 -5.02 26.72 -24.33
N THR A 14 -3.82 26.93 -24.82
CA THR A 14 -3.26 26.18 -25.93
C THR A 14 -2.38 25.08 -25.36
N ASN A 15 -2.52 23.84 -25.80
CA ASN A 15 -1.62 22.75 -25.44
C ASN A 15 -0.27 22.90 -26.16
N TYR A 16 0.66 21.98 -25.86
CA TYR A 16 2.00 21.99 -26.47
C TYR A 16 1.97 21.96 -28.02
N GLU A 17 1.00 21.29 -28.61
CA GLU A 17 0.82 21.17 -30.06
C GLU A 17 0.01 22.35 -30.68
N GLY A 18 -0.26 23.40 -29.90
CA GLY A 18 -1.01 24.56 -30.37
C GLY A 18 -2.52 24.38 -30.47
N ALA A 19 -3.07 23.23 -30.06
CA ALA A 19 -4.50 22.97 -30.06
C ALA A 19 -5.20 23.57 -28.82
N LYS A 20 -6.48 23.88 -28.94
CA LYS A 20 -7.30 24.36 -27.81
C LYS A 20 -7.37 23.31 -26.72
N ALA A 21 -7.02 23.70 -25.50
CA ALA A 21 -7.11 22.91 -24.29
C ALA A 21 -7.86 23.68 -23.19
N TYR A 22 -8.22 22.99 -22.12
CA TYR A 22 -8.89 23.58 -20.97
C TYR A 22 -7.92 23.65 -19.79
N ALA A 23 -7.86 24.80 -19.13
CA ALA A 23 -7.11 24.95 -17.88
C ALA A 23 -7.83 24.15 -16.77
N MET A 24 -7.08 23.35 -16.06
CA MET A 24 -7.58 22.71 -14.84
C MET A 24 -7.58 23.72 -13.68
N THR A 25 -8.54 23.58 -12.76
CA THR A 25 -8.44 24.29 -11.47
C THR A 25 -7.30 23.69 -10.65
N PRO A 26 -6.73 24.44 -9.69
CA PRO A 26 -5.67 23.91 -8.81
C PRO A 26 -6.09 22.63 -8.07
N GLU A 27 -7.37 22.50 -7.68
CA GLU A 27 -7.92 21.31 -7.04
C GLU A 27 -7.92 20.12 -7.99
N MET A 28 -8.34 20.30 -9.25
CA MET A 28 -8.36 19.24 -10.26
C MET A 28 -6.94 18.82 -10.63
N GLU A 29 -6.03 19.78 -10.76
CA GLU A 29 -4.61 19.50 -11.02
C GLU A 29 -3.98 18.72 -9.87
N LEU A 30 -4.23 19.13 -8.62
CA LEU A 30 -3.76 18.42 -7.43
C LEU A 30 -4.34 17.01 -7.35
N TYR A 31 -5.65 16.86 -7.58
CA TYR A 31 -6.30 15.53 -7.62
C TYR A 31 -5.62 14.63 -8.64
N THR A 32 -5.47 15.12 -9.89
CA THR A 32 -4.84 14.34 -10.97
C THR A 32 -3.41 13.97 -10.63
N ALA A 33 -2.61 14.92 -10.11
CA ALA A 33 -1.23 14.67 -9.70
C ALA A 33 -1.14 13.59 -8.61
N VAL A 34 -2.07 13.59 -7.64
CA VAL A 34 -2.10 12.62 -6.53
C VAL A 34 -2.50 11.22 -6.99
N VAL A 35 -3.59 11.10 -7.78
CA VAL A 35 -4.11 9.78 -8.16
C VAL A 35 -3.24 9.07 -9.20
N THR A 36 -2.46 9.83 -9.97
CA THR A 36 -1.49 9.27 -10.94
C THR A 36 -0.07 9.17 -10.35
N CYS A 37 0.12 9.55 -9.08
CA CYS A 37 1.44 9.65 -8.49
C CYS A 37 2.07 8.27 -8.25
N ALA A 38 3.24 8.06 -8.87
CA ALA A 38 4.23 7.11 -8.36
C ALA A 38 5.36 7.93 -7.71
N MET A 39 5.73 7.59 -6.49
CA MET A 39 6.81 8.29 -5.74
C MET A 39 8.21 8.00 -6.29
N SER A 40 8.31 7.20 -7.34
CA SER A 40 9.55 6.87 -8.06
C SER A 40 9.62 7.64 -9.37
N ASP A 41 10.82 7.74 -9.91
CA ASP A 41 11.05 8.33 -11.22
C ASP A 41 10.26 7.61 -12.31
N LYS A 42 9.68 8.37 -13.20
CA LYS A 42 8.95 7.92 -14.39
C LYS A 42 9.60 8.53 -15.63
N TYR A 43 9.28 7.96 -16.79
CA TYR A 43 9.84 8.40 -18.07
C TYR A 43 9.65 9.91 -18.33
N TYR A 44 8.49 10.46 -17.94
CA TYR A 44 8.15 11.86 -18.24
C TYR A 44 8.40 12.85 -17.10
N GLU A 45 8.61 12.39 -15.86
CA GLU A 45 8.74 13.28 -14.70
C GLU A 45 9.49 12.57 -13.57
N LYS A 46 10.51 13.22 -13.01
CA LYS A 46 11.21 12.72 -11.82
C LYS A 46 10.28 12.76 -10.60
N GLY A 47 10.49 11.85 -9.67
CA GLY A 47 9.73 11.81 -8.42
C GLY A 47 9.85 13.11 -7.61
N SER A 48 11.07 13.70 -7.55
CA SER A 48 11.34 15.00 -6.91
C SER A 48 10.47 16.13 -7.47
N ASP A 49 10.46 16.27 -8.80
CA ASP A 49 9.76 17.35 -9.50
C ASP A 49 8.25 17.24 -9.30
N ARG A 50 7.76 16.01 -9.27
CA ARG A 50 6.35 15.72 -8.97
C ARG A 50 5.98 16.07 -7.53
N MET A 51 6.82 15.74 -6.56
CA MET A 51 6.61 16.11 -5.17
C MET A 51 6.61 17.62 -4.99
N GLU A 52 7.54 18.33 -5.63
CA GLU A 52 7.58 19.79 -5.63
C GLU A 52 6.32 20.39 -6.26
N ARG A 53 5.87 19.87 -7.40
CA ARG A 53 4.63 20.30 -8.04
C ARG A 53 3.41 20.10 -7.14
N ILE A 54 3.30 18.96 -6.47
CA ILE A 54 2.23 18.69 -5.50
C ILE A 54 2.30 19.68 -4.34
N SER A 55 3.48 19.93 -3.75
CA SER A 55 3.65 20.89 -2.67
C SER A 55 3.23 22.31 -3.08
N ASN A 56 3.58 22.74 -4.30
CA ASN A 56 3.18 24.03 -4.83
C ASN A 56 1.67 24.14 -5.08
N LEU A 57 1.01 23.05 -5.49
CA LEU A 57 -0.44 23.00 -5.66
C LEU A 57 -1.18 23.02 -4.31
N ILE A 58 -0.67 22.32 -3.30
CA ILE A 58 -1.24 22.31 -1.95
C ILE A 58 -1.39 23.72 -1.37
N ARG A 59 -0.44 24.60 -1.66
CA ARG A 59 -0.47 26.01 -1.20
C ARG A 59 -1.53 26.87 -1.90
N LYS A 60 -2.11 26.38 -3.01
CA LYS A 60 -3.10 27.10 -3.82
C LYS A 60 -4.54 26.64 -3.57
N VAL A 61 -4.73 25.60 -2.77
CA VAL A 61 -6.05 24.98 -2.53
C VAL A 61 -6.43 25.07 -1.05
N ASP A 62 -7.72 24.92 -0.77
CA ASP A 62 -8.23 24.91 0.59
C ASP A 62 -7.64 23.73 1.39
N PRO A 63 -7.13 23.93 2.63
CA PRO A 63 -6.57 22.86 3.45
C PRO A 63 -7.54 21.71 3.72
N THR A 64 -8.85 22.00 3.77
CA THR A 64 -9.88 20.96 3.95
C THR A 64 -9.98 20.06 2.71
N PHE A 65 -9.76 20.62 1.51
CA PHE A 65 -9.69 19.83 0.28
C PHE A 65 -8.49 18.89 0.32
N VAL A 66 -7.31 19.37 0.71
CA VAL A 66 -6.10 18.53 0.85
C VAL A 66 -6.32 17.39 1.84
N ALA A 67 -6.92 17.68 2.99
CA ALA A 67 -7.26 16.68 4.00
C ALA A 67 -8.23 15.60 3.47
N LYS A 68 -9.29 16.03 2.78
CA LYS A 68 -10.25 15.12 2.14
C LYS A 68 -9.60 14.27 1.05
N LEU A 69 -8.73 14.88 0.25
CA LEU A 69 -7.99 14.17 -0.81
C LEU A 69 -7.04 13.13 -0.23
N ALA A 70 -6.33 13.42 0.86
CA ALA A 70 -5.47 12.46 1.54
C ALA A 70 -6.26 11.24 2.05
N VAL A 71 -7.41 11.48 2.70
CA VAL A 71 -8.30 10.39 3.16
C VAL A 71 -8.85 9.60 1.98
N TYR A 72 -9.33 10.26 0.93
CA TYR A 72 -9.86 9.62 -0.28
C TYR A 72 -8.79 8.76 -0.97
N ALA A 73 -7.61 9.32 -1.19
CA ALA A 73 -6.51 8.61 -1.83
C ALA A 73 -6.10 7.35 -1.02
N ARG A 74 -6.16 7.41 0.33
CA ARG A 74 -5.85 6.27 1.19
C ARG A 74 -6.96 5.22 1.22
N THR A 75 -8.22 5.65 1.35
CA THR A 75 -9.33 4.73 1.65
C THR A 75 -10.05 4.23 0.40
N GLN A 76 -10.13 5.06 -0.64
CA GLN A 76 -10.81 4.71 -1.90
C GLN A 76 -9.82 4.25 -2.97
N MET A 77 -8.71 4.98 -3.14
CA MET A 77 -7.69 4.66 -4.15
C MET A 77 -6.63 3.68 -3.64
N ASN A 78 -6.64 3.34 -2.34
CA ASN A 78 -5.69 2.44 -1.68
C ASN A 78 -4.21 2.85 -1.86
N LEU A 79 -3.94 4.12 -2.10
CA LEU A 79 -2.59 4.66 -2.14
C LEU A 79 -2.01 4.75 -0.73
N ARG A 80 -0.70 4.52 -0.57
CA ARG A 80 -0.07 4.48 0.76
C ARG A 80 0.83 5.68 1.04
N SER A 81 1.83 5.90 0.23
CA SER A 81 2.86 6.90 0.51
C SER A 81 2.40 8.32 0.21
N VAL A 82 1.70 8.55 -0.90
CA VAL A 82 1.24 9.88 -1.30
C VAL A 82 0.30 10.53 -0.28
N PRO A 83 -0.66 9.82 0.32
CA PRO A 83 -1.48 10.37 1.40
C PRO A 83 -0.68 10.85 2.61
N LEU A 84 0.40 10.14 2.97
CA LEU A 84 1.29 10.55 4.06
C LEU A 84 2.05 11.84 3.72
N PHE A 85 2.50 11.96 2.47
CA PHE A 85 3.11 13.19 1.96
C PHE A 85 2.14 14.38 2.00
N LEU A 86 0.88 14.18 1.56
CA LEU A 86 -0.16 15.23 1.66
C LEU A 86 -0.38 15.71 3.10
N ILE A 87 -0.34 14.79 4.07
CA ILE A 87 -0.48 15.14 5.50
C ILE A 87 0.70 15.99 5.97
N VAL A 88 1.92 15.62 5.58
CA VAL A 88 3.11 16.39 5.98
C VAL A 88 3.06 17.80 5.40
N GLU A 89 2.74 17.94 4.12
CA GLU A 89 2.61 19.25 3.47
C GLU A 89 1.43 20.06 4.05
N LEU A 90 0.30 19.41 4.34
CA LEU A 90 -0.83 20.04 5.03
C LEU A 90 -0.41 20.60 6.41
N ALA A 91 0.40 19.84 7.16
CA ALA A 91 0.88 20.28 8.47
C ALA A 91 1.80 21.50 8.43
N LYS A 92 2.41 21.82 7.27
CA LYS A 92 3.22 23.03 7.06
C LYS A 92 2.36 24.29 6.85
N ILE A 93 1.19 24.13 6.23
CA ILE A 93 0.35 25.26 5.81
C ILE A 93 -0.86 25.48 6.69
N HIS A 94 -1.23 24.51 7.53
CA HIS A 94 -2.45 24.57 8.35
C HIS A 94 -2.16 24.37 9.83
N ASN A 95 -2.64 25.31 10.62
CA ASN A 95 -2.62 25.27 12.09
C ASN A 95 -3.92 25.87 12.64
N GLY A 96 -4.14 25.74 13.93
CA GLY A 96 -5.25 26.41 14.62
C GLY A 96 -6.43 25.52 14.96
N ASP A 97 -6.62 24.38 14.28
CA ASP A 97 -7.66 23.40 14.58
C ASP A 97 -7.13 21.94 14.57
N SER A 98 -8.03 20.97 14.62
CA SER A 98 -7.67 19.53 14.66
C SER A 98 -7.65 18.87 13.27
N LEU A 99 -7.61 19.61 12.16
CA LEU A 99 -7.73 19.07 10.81
C LEU A 99 -6.63 18.03 10.50
N VAL A 100 -5.36 18.39 10.75
CA VAL A 100 -4.21 17.48 10.50
C VAL A 100 -4.30 16.24 11.37
N LYS A 101 -4.60 16.39 12.67
CA LYS A 101 -4.81 15.27 13.59
C LYS A 101 -5.87 14.30 13.06
N ARG A 102 -7.07 14.80 12.71
CA ARG A 102 -8.17 14.00 12.19
C ARG A 102 -7.83 13.33 10.85
N THR A 103 -7.03 13.99 10.02
CA THR A 103 -6.57 13.40 8.76
C THR A 103 -5.64 12.22 9.00
N ILE A 104 -4.69 12.34 9.94
CA ILE A 104 -3.81 11.22 10.35
C ILE A 104 -4.64 10.05 10.88
N GLU A 105 -5.59 10.33 11.77
CA GLU A 105 -6.47 9.29 12.35
C GLU A 105 -7.25 8.50 11.28
N LYS A 106 -7.61 9.12 10.16
CA LYS A 106 -8.32 8.48 9.06
C LYS A 106 -7.42 7.85 8.00
N THR A 107 -6.15 8.22 7.95
CA THR A 107 -5.23 7.85 6.87
C THR A 107 -4.21 6.82 7.30
N VAL A 108 -3.68 6.89 8.53
CA VAL A 108 -2.74 5.90 9.07
C VAL A 108 -3.52 4.64 9.49
N LEU A 109 -3.57 3.64 8.63
CA LEU A 109 -4.36 2.41 8.81
C LEU A 109 -3.52 1.17 9.08
N ARG A 110 -2.17 1.30 9.10
CA ARG A 110 -1.22 0.22 9.37
C ARG A 110 -0.12 0.73 10.30
N ALA A 111 0.44 -0.16 11.09
CA ALA A 111 1.47 0.21 12.07
C ALA A 111 2.75 0.77 11.42
N ASP A 112 3.15 0.26 10.25
CA ASP A 112 4.32 0.77 9.51
C ASP A 112 4.13 2.20 8.98
N GLU A 113 2.90 2.64 8.75
CA GLU A 113 2.61 4.00 8.28
C GLU A 113 2.93 5.08 9.33
N ILE A 114 3.06 4.70 10.59
CA ILE A 114 3.59 5.60 11.64
C ILE A 114 5.04 5.99 11.33
N MET A 115 5.89 5.00 11.08
CA MET A 115 7.30 5.23 10.76
C MET A 115 7.45 5.90 9.38
N GLU A 116 6.66 5.44 8.38
CA GLU A 116 6.65 6.04 7.03
C GLU A 116 6.27 7.53 7.08
N LEU A 117 5.29 7.93 7.90
CA LEU A 117 4.91 9.33 8.07
C LEU A 117 6.03 10.15 8.72
N LEU A 118 6.70 9.60 9.73
CA LEU A 118 7.83 10.28 10.37
C LEU A 118 9.04 10.42 9.45
N MET A 119 9.35 9.40 8.64
CA MET A 119 10.39 9.49 7.62
C MET A 119 10.03 10.54 6.56
N CYS A 120 8.78 10.57 6.10
CA CYS A 120 8.30 11.59 5.18
C CYS A 120 8.39 13.00 5.79
N TYR A 121 8.01 13.14 7.06
CA TYR A 121 8.11 14.39 7.80
C TYR A 121 9.57 14.88 7.89
N GLN A 122 10.51 13.97 8.14
CA GLN A 122 11.94 14.29 8.17
C GLN A 122 12.44 14.75 6.79
N LEU A 123 12.11 14.01 5.74
CA LEU A 123 12.53 14.33 4.36
C LEU A 123 11.99 15.69 3.91
N CYS A 124 10.72 15.99 4.20
CA CYS A 124 10.09 17.22 3.78
C CYS A 124 10.50 18.46 4.61
N ASN A 125 11.09 18.28 5.79
CA ASN A 125 11.49 19.36 6.68
C ASN A 125 13.00 19.45 6.89
N SER A 126 13.82 18.65 6.19
CA SER A 126 15.29 18.77 6.21
C SER A 126 15.71 20.00 5.43
N GLU A 127 16.25 20.99 6.14
CA GLU A 127 16.93 22.15 5.58
C GLU A 127 18.44 21.83 5.47
N GLY A 128 18.92 21.55 4.25
CA GLY A 128 20.34 21.42 3.91
C GLY A 128 20.99 20.06 4.22
N GLU A 129 22.17 19.83 3.64
CA GLU A 129 22.99 18.65 3.88
C GLU A 129 23.45 18.57 5.35
N GLY A 130 23.03 17.53 6.05
CA GLY A 130 23.58 17.15 7.36
C GLY A 130 22.65 17.18 8.56
N THR A 131 21.47 17.76 8.50
CA THR A 131 20.51 17.77 9.63
C THR A 131 19.49 16.66 9.56
N LYS A 132 19.91 15.43 9.92
CA LYS A 132 19.04 14.26 10.05
C LYS A 132 18.23 14.23 11.37
N LYS A 133 17.90 15.37 11.95
CA LYS A 133 17.14 15.39 13.20
C LYS A 133 15.68 15.67 12.92
N LEU A 134 14.80 14.78 13.38
CA LEU A 134 13.36 15.01 13.52
C LEU A 134 13.16 16.13 14.57
N ASN A 135 13.40 17.37 14.17
CA ASN A 135 13.17 18.51 15.01
C ASN A 135 11.65 18.71 15.16
N LYS A 136 11.21 18.85 16.41
CA LYS A 136 9.86 19.23 16.85
C LYS A 136 8.73 18.87 15.87
N LEU A 137 8.12 17.71 16.07
CA LEU A 137 6.86 17.39 15.40
C LEU A 137 5.84 18.50 15.66
N SER A 138 5.07 18.87 14.64
CA SER A 138 3.92 19.74 14.87
C SER A 138 2.98 19.07 15.87
N ARG A 139 2.38 19.87 16.76
CA ARG A 139 1.50 19.34 17.82
C ARG A 139 0.39 18.46 17.25
N GLN A 140 -0.22 18.83 16.13
CA GLN A 140 -1.28 18.06 15.50
C GLN A 140 -0.78 16.72 14.93
N VAL A 141 0.41 16.70 14.34
CA VAL A 141 1.05 15.46 13.86
C VAL A 141 1.31 14.53 15.04
N GLN A 142 1.87 15.06 16.13
CA GLN A 142 2.12 14.28 17.34
C GLN A 142 0.82 13.70 17.92
N GLU A 143 -0.24 14.52 18.07
CA GLU A 143 -1.53 14.05 18.60
C GLU A 143 -2.22 13.03 17.69
N GLY A 144 -2.14 13.18 16.37
CA GLY A 144 -2.65 12.21 15.42
C GLY A 144 -1.90 10.86 15.50
N LEU A 145 -0.59 10.90 15.65
CA LEU A 145 0.23 9.70 15.81
C LEU A 145 0.01 9.03 17.17
N LYS A 146 -0.22 9.79 18.27
CA LYS A 146 -0.63 9.22 19.58
C LYS A 146 -1.90 8.39 19.43
N SER A 147 -2.89 8.90 18.71
CA SER A 147 -4.12 8.15 18.42
C SER A 147 -3.83 6.90 17.58
N ALA A 148 -2.91 6.99 16.60
CA ALA A 148 -2.53 5.85 15.77
C ALA A 148 -1.86 4.73 16.57
N PHE A 149 -0.93 5.05 17.49
CA PHE A 149 -0.28 4.07 18.36
C PHE A 149 -1.27 3.26 19.20
N ASN A 150 -2.38 3.84 19.62
CA ASN A 150 -3.39 3.17 20.44
C ASN A 150 -4.38 2.30 19.63
N ARG A 151 -4.19 2.16 18.32
CA ARG A 151 -5.08 1.35 17.45
C ARG A 151 -4.50 0.01 17.05
N PHE A 152 -3.20 -0.16 17.20
CA PHE A 152 -2.49 -1.34 16.73
C PHE A 152 -2.10 -2.25 17.89
N ASP A 153 -2.29 -3.56 17.68
CA ASP A 153 -1.91 -4.59 18.62
C ASP A 153 -0.42 -5.00 18.49
N GLU A 154 0.04 -5.87 19.39
CA GLU A 154 1.41 -6.38 19.40
C GLU A 154 1.77 -7.06 18.07
N TYR A 155 0.85 -7.87 17.51
CA TYR A 155 1.08 -8.57 16.26
C TYR A 155 1.31 -7.59 15.09
N GLN A 156 0.51 -6.52 15.03
CA GLN A 156 0.62 -5.51 13.99
C GLN A 156 1.93 -4.72 14.10
N PHE A 157 2.36 -4.37 15.31
CA PHE A 157 3.66 -3.74 15.51
C PHE A 157 4.81 -4.70 15.19
N ALA A 158 4.79 -5.93 15.68
CA ALA A 158 5.83 -6.91 15.43
C ALA A 158 6.00 -7.24 13.94
N LYS A 159 4.88 -7.38 13.21
CA LYS A 159 4.87 -7.68 11.77
C LYS A 159 5.58 -6.61 10.94
N TYR A 160 5.57 -5.36 11.38
CA TYR A 160 6.13 -4.23 10.65
C TYR A 160 7.36 -3.62 11.32
N ASN A 161 7.84 -4.22 12.41
CA ASN A 161 9.07 -3.78 13.08
C ASN A 161 10.30 -4.26 12.29
N ARG A 162 10.83 -3.39 11.44
CA ARG A 162 11.99 -3.67 10.60
C ARG A 162 13.21 -2.93 11.13
N SER A 163 14.33 -3.64 11.26
CA SER A 163 15.61 -3.08 11.75
C SER A 163 16.30 -2.12 10.76
N ASN A 164 15.98 -2.25 9.48
CA ASN A 164 16.62 -1.48 8.40
C ASN A 164 15.92 -0.15 8.08
N LEU A 165 14.89 0.25 8.84
CA LEU A 165 14.24 1.55 8.68
C LEU A 165 15.08 2.66 9.31
N GLU A 166 15.09 3.84 8.68
CA GLU A 166 15.76 5.04 9.19
C GLU A 166 15.13 5.52 10.50
N VAL A 167 13.79 5.48 10.60
CA VAL A 167 13.03 5.70 11.84
C VAL A 167 12.50 4.36 12.31
N LYS A 168 13.02 3.84 13.41
CA LYS A 168 12.58 2.57 14.00
C LYS A 168 11.31 2.78 14.82
N LEU A 169 10.56 1.69 15.07
CA LEU A 169 9.35 1.73 15.87
C LEU A 169 9.58 2.29 17.27
N LYS A 170 10.70 1.92 17.92
CA LYS A 170 11.12 2.44 19.23
C LYS A 170 11.37 3.96 19.17
N ASP A 171 12.05 4.45 18.13
CA ASP A 171 12.33 5.86 17.96
C ASP A 171 11.03 6.65 17.76
N ALA A 172 10.11 6.10 16.96
CA ALA A 172 8.78 6.68 16.74
C ALA A 172 7.99 6.78 18.05
N LEU A 173 8.04 5.74 18.90
CA LEU A 173 7.38 5.75 20.21
C LEU A 173 7.94 6.86 21.11
N PHE A 174 9.26 7.02 21.17
CA PHE A 174 9.90 8.07 21.97
C PHE A 174 9.68 9.48 21.42
N LEU A 175 9.55 9.65 20.10
CA LEU A 175 9.25 10.96 19.50
C LEU A 175 7.81 11.39 19.72
N VAL A 176 6.88 10.43 19.65
CA VAL A 176 5.44 10.70 19.73
C VAL A 176 4.97 10.79 21.19
N HIS A 177 5.59 10.06 22.11
CA HIS A 177 5.18 9.91 23.53
C HIS A 177 3.69 9.60 23.68
N PRO A 178 3.18 8.51 23.07
CA PRO A 178 1.79 8.14 23.23
C PRO A 178 1.50 7.70 24.67
N LYS A 179 0.38 8.16 25.23
CA LYS A 179 -0.17 7.60 26.46
C LYS A 179 -1.05 6.42 26.08
N ALA A 180 -0.83 5.26 26.67
CA ALA A 180 -1.66 4.09 26.46
C ALA A 180 -3.08 4.32 27.00
N ASN A 181 -4.08 3.88 26.24
CA ASN A 181 -5.48 3.99 26.65
C ASN A 181 -5.91 2.85 27.59
N THR A 182 -5.18 1.72 27.57
CA THR A 182 -5.45 0.55 28.41
C THR A 182 -4.15 -0.04 28.95
N PRO A 183 -4.19 -0.84 30.04
CA PRO A 183 -3.02 -1.54 30.56
C PRO A 183 -2.39 -2.49 29.53
N GLU A 184 -3.21 -3.17 28.70
CA GLU A 184 -2.76 -4.07 27.64
C GLU A 184 -1.94 -3.30 26.60
N GLN A 185 -2.40 -2.10 26.23
CA GLN A 185 -1.67 -1.25 25.30
C GLN A 185 -0.35 -0.74 25.90
N GLN A 186 -0.34 -0.46 27.21
CA GLN A 186 0.90 -0.10 27.90
C GLN A 186 1.90 -1.26 27.86
N ALA A 187 1.46 -2.50 28.11
CA ALA A 187 2.32 -3.67 28.01
C ALA A 187 2.92 -3.85 26.60
N VAL A 188 2.17 -3.53 25.55
CA VAL A 188 2.70 -3.53 24.19
C VAL A 188 3.77 -2.44 24.01
N PHE A 189 3.55 -1.23 24.53
CA PHE A 189 4.56 -0.15 24.47
C PHE A 189 5.84 -0.53 25.22
N ASP A 190 5.72 -1.15 26.38
CA ASP A 190 6.86 -1.64 27.18
C ASP A 190 7.66 -2.71 26.41
N LYS A 191 6.98 -3.61 25.68
CA LYS A 191 7.62 -4.59 24.80
C LYS A 191 8.34 -3.93 23.61
N ILE A 192 7.80 -2.86 23.04
CA ILE A 192 8.47 -2.08 21.97
C ILE A 192 9.77 -1.47 22.55
N VAL A 193 9.69 -0.86 23.73
CA VAL A 193 10.85 -0.24 24.38
C VAL A 193 11.94 -1.25 24.72
N SER A 194 11.55 -2.40 25.29
CA SER A 194 12.49 -3.48 25.67
C SER A 194 12.97 -4.33 24.49
N GLY A 195 12.34 -4.20 23.31
CA GLY A 195 12.67 -5.04 22.15
C GLY A 195 12.12 -6.47 22.21
N ASN A 196 11.13 -6.72 23.07
CA ASN A 196 10.59 -8.05 23.38
C ASN A 196 9.23 -8.31 22.73
N LEU A 197 8.97 -7.70 21.55
CA LEU A 197 7.79 -8.04 20.75
C LEU A 197 7.85 -9.51 20.33
N GLN A 198 6.74 -10.21 20.44
CA GLN A 198 6.65 -11.60 19.98
C GLN A 198 6.84 -11.69 18.46
N THR A 199 7.63 -12.66 18.00
CA THR A 199 7.77 -12.94 16.58
C THR A 199 6.40 -13.27 15.98
N PRO A 200 5.92 -12.50 14.99
CA PRO A 200 4.58 -12.72 14.43
C PRO A 200 4.55 -14.00 13.61
N TYR A 201 3.50 -14.80 13.76
CA TYR A 201 3.29 -15.97 12.90
C TYR A 201 2.88 -15.48 11.49
N THR A 202 3.85 -15.47 10.59
CA THR A 202 3.66 -15.13 9.17
C THR A 202 4.35 -16.18 8.29
N TRP A 203 3.99 -16.27 7.03
CA TRP A 203 4.66 -17.19 6.11
C TRP A 203 6.17 -16.87 5.97
N GLU A 204 6.55 -15.59 6.03
CA GLU A 204 7.95 -15.15 5.98
C GLU A 204 8.73 -15.66 7.19
N THR A 205 8.19 -15.50 8.41
CA THR A 205 8.87 -15.96 9.65
C THR A 205 8.97 -17.47 9.70
N GLN A 206 7.89 -18.17 9.31
CA GLN A 206 7.86 -19.63 9.31
C GLN A 206 8.82 -20.24 8.27
N LEU A 207 8.90 -19.67 7.06
CA LEU A 207 9.91 -20.10 6.07
C LEU A 207 11.33 -19.78 6.50
N SER A 208 11.54 -18.64 7.19
CA SER A 208 12.84 -18.25 7.73
C SER A 208 13.30 -19.23 8.81
N GLU A 209 12.41 -19.62 9.72
CA GLU A 209 12.68 -20.65 10.76
C GLU A 209 13.00 -22.00 10.12
N LEU A 210 12.22 -22.41 9.11
CA LEU A 210 12.49 -23.63 8.36
C LEU A 210 13.87 -23.59 7.69
N GLY A 211 14.23 -22.44 7.10
CA GLY A 211 15.51 -22.25 6.44
C GLY A 211 16.73 -22.32 7.37
N GLN A 212 16.55 -22.08 8.67
CA GLN A 212 17.59 -22.16 9.69
C GLN A 212 17.77 -23.57 10.28
N LYS A 213 16.80 -24.47 10.05
CA LYS A 213 16.89 -25.87 10.51
C LYS A 213 17.90 -26.64 9.67
N GLN A 214 18.67 -27.51 10.35
CA GLN A 214 19.52 -28.49 9.69
C GLN A 214 18.71 -29.72 9.35
N PHE A 215 18.89 -30.25 8.15
CA PHE A 215 18.21 -31.45 7.65
C PHE A 215 19.27 -32.49 7.27
N ALA A 216 19.00 -33.76 7.56
CA ALA A 216 19.90 -34.85 7.21
C ALA A 216 19.92 -35.12 5.71
N SER A 217 18.84 -34.83 4.99
CA SER A 217 18.74 -35.00 3.55
C SER A 217 17.91 -33.91 2.85
N LYS A 218 18.02 -33.86 1.54
CA LYS A 218 17.19 -32.98 0.70
C LYS A 218 15.72 -33.36 0.76
N GLU A 219 15.43 -34.64 0.80
CA GLU A 219 14.09 -35.22 0.88
C GLU A 219 13.39 -34.83 2.19
N GLU A 220 14.12 -34.85 3.30
CA GLU A 220 13.62 -34.39 4.59
C GLU A 220 13.25 -32.90 4.56
N LYS A 221 14.11 -32.07 3.96
CA LYS A 221 13.84 -30.64 3.77
C LYS A 221 12.61 -30.38 2.91
N GLU A 222 12.47 -31.11 1.79
CA GLU A 222 11.31 -31.02 0.90
C GLU A 222 10.01 -31.43 1.61
N THR A 223 10.06 -32.51 2.40
CA THR A 223 8.92 -32.96 3.20
C THR A 223 8.52 -31.93 4.26
N ALA A 224 9.49 -31.36 4.97
CA ALA A 224 9.24 -30.30 5.94
C ALA A 224 8.68 -29.03 5.29
N ALA A 225 9.17 -28.65 4.11
CA ALA A 225 8.64 -27.50 3.36
C ALA A 225 7.20 -27.73 2.90
N LYS A 226 6.88 -28.95 2.43
CA LYS A 226 5.53 -29.34 2.07
C LYS A 226 4.59 -29.25 3.27
N ALA A 227 4.95 -29.85 4.39
CA ALA A 227 4.14 -29.84 5.62
C ALA A 227 3.90 -28.40 6.12
N LEU A 228 4.92 -27.53 6.07
CA LEU A 228 4.77 -26.15 6.45
C LEU A 228 3.79 -25.37 5.55
N TRP A 229 3.83 -25.56 4.23
CA TRP A 229 2.88 -24.91 3.34
C TRP A 229 1.45 -25.42 3.54
N GLU A 230 1.27 -26.71 3.79
CA GLU A 230 -0.03 -27.30 4.13
C GLU A 230 -0.58 -26.71 5.43
N GLU A 231 0.23 -26.58 6.47
CA GLU A 231 -0.12 -25.92 7.73
C GLU A 231 -0.51 -24.45 7.51
N LEU A 232 0.29 -23.68 6.74
CA LEU A 232 0.01 -22.27 6.44
C LEU A 232 -1.32 -22.09 5.70
N ILE A 233 -1.63 -22.97 4.75
CA ILE A 233 -2.91 -22.98 4.03
C ILE A 233 -4.07 -23.31 4.97
N ASP A 234 -3.88 -24.27 5.87
CA ASP A 234 -4.92 -24.70 6.81
C ASP A 234 -5.17 -23.70 7.93
N SER A 235 -4.14 -22.97 8.35
CA SER A 235 -4.23 -21.97 9.43
C SER A 235 -5.23 -20.84 9.14
N GLY A 236 -5.58 -20.60 7.87
CA GLY A 236 -6.39 -19.45 7.44
C GLY A 236 -5.73 -18.08 7.65
N LYS A 237 -4.48 -18.06 8.15
CA LYS A 237 -3.72 -16.82 8.43
C LYS A 237 -2.94 -16.31 7.22
N LEU A 238 -2.85 -17.13 6.15
CA LEU A 238 -2.20 -16.75 4.91
C LEU A 238 -3.10 -15.75 4.15
N GLY A 239 -2.75 -14.47 4.17
CA GLY A 239 -3.52 -13.42 3.49
C GLY A 239 -3.55 -13.64 1.98
N TYR A 240 -4.63 -13.17 1.32
CA TYR A 240 -4.88 -13.38 -0.12
C TYR A 240 -3.67 -13.02 -1.00
N MET A 241 -3.05 -11.84 -0.78
CA MET A 241 -1.88 -11.43 -1.56
C MET A 241 -0.65 -12.29 -1.28
N ALA A 242 -0.48 -12.77 -0.04
CA ALA A 242 0.58 -13.71 0.29
C ALA A 242 0.38 -15.05 -0.43
N LEU A 243 -0.85 -15.55 -0.47
CA LEU A 243 -1.21 -16.75 -1.22
C LEU A 243 -0.92 -16.57 -2.71
N LEU A 244 -1.40 -15.49 -3.32
CA LEU A 244 -1.19 -15.18 -4.75
C LEU A 244 0.31 -15.14 -5.12
N ARG A 245 1.14 -14.52 -4.28
CA ARG A 245 2.60 -14.41 -4.52
C ARG A 245 3.34 -15.72 -4.37
N ASN A 246 2.79 -16.67 -3.63
CA ASN A 246 3.45 -17.92 -3.31
C ASN A 246 2.90 -19.14 -4.09
N LEU A 247 2.00 -18.95 -5.06
CA LEU A 247 1.43 -20.04 -5.86
C LEU A 247 2.50 -20.92 -6.49
N ARG A 248 3.57 -20.34 -7.02
CA ARG A 248 4.71 -21.07 -7.57
C ARG A 248 5.37 -21.96 -6.52
N ASN A 249 5.66 -21.41 -5.33
CA ASN A 249 6.29 -22.16 -4.25
C ASN A 249 5.40 -23.33 -3.80
N ILE A 250 4.10 -23.09 -3.64
CA ILE A 250 3.10 -24.10 -3.25
C ILE A 250 3.05 -25.25 -4.26
N LEU A 251 3.05 -24.95 -5.56
CA LEU A 251 3.08 -25.96 -6.61
C LEU A 251 4.40 -26.74 -6.64
N GLN A 252 5.54 -26.06 -6.41
CA GLN A 252 6.87 -26.68 -6.44
C GLN A 252 7.11 -27.64 -5.28
N VAL A 253 6.59 -27.34 -4.08
CA VAL A 253 6.71 -28.24 -2.91
C VAL A 253 5.70 -29.39 -2.95
N LYS A 254 4.84 -29.43 -3.97
CA LYS A 254 3.87 -30.51 -4.22
C LYS A 254 2.96 -30.78 -3.02
N VAL A 255 2.33 -29.74 -2.47
CA VAL A 255 1.30 -29.90 -1.43
C VAL A 255 0.19 -30.86 -1.91
N SER A 256 -0.58 -31.43 -1.01
CA SER A 256 -1.60 -32.42 -1.37
C SER A 256 -2.65 -31.84 -2.33
N PRO A 257 -3.31 -32.67 -3.16
CA PRO A 257 -4.37 -32.24 -4.06
C PRO A 257 -5.47 -31.44 -3.35
N ALA A 258 -5.87 -31.85 -2.15
CA ALA A 258 -6.88 -31.16 -1.35
C ALA A 258 -6.48 -29.72 -0.99
N HIS A 259 -5.19 -29.49 -0.67
CA HIS A 259 -4.67 -28.14 -0.42
C HIS A 259 -4.63 -27.30 -1.70
N ILE A 260 -4.32 -27.91 -2.86
CA ILE A 260 -4.36 -27.18 -4.14
C ILE A 260 -5.80 -26.77 -4.48
N GLU A 261 -6.79 -27.65 -4.29
CA GLU A 261 -8.21 -27.32 -4.47
C GLU A 261 -8.66 -26.20 -3.55
N LYS A 262 -8.24 -26.23 -2.28
CA LYS A 262 -8.50 -25.16 -1.32
C LYS A 262 -7.87 -23.84 -1.77
N VAL A 263 -6.63 -23.85 -2.25
CA VAL A 263 -5.94 -22.68 -2.80
C VAL A 263 -6.68 -22.15 -4.03
N ALA A 264 -7.05 -23.01 -4.98
CA ALA A 264 -7.81 -22.63 -6.17
C ALA A 264 -9.14 -21.95 -5.78
N SER A 265 -9.88 -22.54 -4.86
CA SER A 265 -11.14 -21.99 -4.34
C SER A 265 -10.96 -20.62 -3.69
N ILE A 266 -9.86 -20.40 -2.94
CA ILE A 266 -9.59 -19.08 -2.33
C ILE A 266 -9.23 -18.05 -3.40
N ILE A 267 -8.44 -18.44 -4.41
CA ILE A 267 -7.99 -17.51 -5.48
C ILE A 267 -9.15 -17.10 -6.38
N SER A 268 -10.07 -18.02 -6.71
CA SER A 268 -11.22 -17.73 -7.59
C SER A 268 -12.42 -17.10 -6.87
N ASP A 269 -12.42 -17.04 -5.53
CA ASP A 269 -13.53 -16.50 -4.73
C ASP A 269 -13.74 -15.00 -5.01
N PRO A 270 -14.88 -14.59 -5.63
CA PRO A 270 -15.08 -13.20 -6.03
C PRO A 270 -15.07 -12.22 -4.85
N GLU A 271 -15.58 -12.61 -3.68
CA GLU A 271 -15.60 -11.73 -2.51
C GLU A 271 -14.19 -11.48 -1.99
N LYS A 272 -13.36 -12.53 -1.95
CA LYS A 272 -11.96 -12.41 -1.52
C LYS A 272 -11.14 -11.62 -2.53
N VAL A 273 -11.38 -11.81 -3.83
CA VAL A 273 -10.75 -11.03 -4.91
C VAL A 273 -11.06 -9.53 -4.71
N VAL A 274 -12.33 -9.15 -4.62
CA VAL A 274 -12.75 -7.76 -4.43
C VAL A 274 -12.19 -7.19 -3.12
N LYS A 275 -12.26 -7.95 -2.02
CA LYS A 275 -11.72 -7.55 -0.72
C LYS A 275 -10.20 -7.37 -0.74
N SER A 276 -9.49 -8.11 -1.57
CA SER A 276 -8.03 -8.04 -1.69
C SER A 276 -7.53 -6.74 -2.32
N LYS A 277 -8.40 -6.02 -3.04
CA LYS A 277 -8.08 -4.78 -3.77
C LYS A 277 -6.96 -4.96 -4.81
N GLN A 278 -6.75 -6.19 -5.30
CA GLN A 278 -5.77 -6.46 -6.34
C GLN A 278 -6.30 -6.08 -7.72
N LEU A 279 -5.47 -5.43 -8.51
CA LEU A 279 -5.80 -5.07 -9.88
C LEU A 279 -5.58 -6.24 -10.84
N PRO A 280 -6.31 -6.32 -11.97
CA PRO A 280 -6.27 -7.45 -12.91
C PRO A 280 -4.86 -7.88 -13.33
N PHE A 281 -3.95 -6.93 -13.54
CA PHE A 281 -2.58 -7.23 -13.97
C PHE A 281 -1.78 -8.06 -12.95
N ARG A 282 -2.15 -8.05 -11.66
CA ARG A 282 -1.50 -8.87 -10.64
C ARG A 282 -1.78 -10.36 -10.85
N PHE A 283 -3.01 -10.68 -11.22
CA PHE A 283 -3.41 -12.06 -11.54
C PHE A 283 -2.77 -12.50 -12.85
N LEU A 284 -2.71 -11.63 -13.85
CA LEU A 284 -2.04 -11.90 -15.11
C LEU A 284 -0.53 -12.14 -14.92
N ALA A 285 0.12 -11.37 -14.05
CA ALA A 285 1.53 -11.59 -13.71
C ALA A 285 1.73 -12.98 -13.05
N ALA A 286 0.88 -13.35 -12.08
CA ALA A 286 0.91 -14.67 -11.47
C ALA A 286 0.66 -15.79 -12.50
N TYR A 287 -0.29 -15.60 -13.40
CA TYR A 287 -0.58 -16.53 -14.49
C TYR A 287 0.66 -16.79 -15.36
N LYS A 288 1.32 -15.73 -15.82
CA LYS A 288 2.55 -15.84 -16.63
C LYS A 288 3.67 -16.60 -15.90
N GLU A 289 3.85 -16.33 -14.60
CA GLU A 289 4.83 -17.05 -13.78
C GLU A 289 4.52 -18.55 -13.64
N LEU A 290 3.24 -18.92 -13.64
CA LEU A 290 2.83 -20.32 -13.50
C LEU A 290 2.85 -21.11 -14.80
N MET A 291 2.77 -20.48 -15.97
CA MET A 291 2.82 -21.15 -17.26
C MET A 291 4.08 -22.03 -17.45
N VAL A 292 5.18 -21.66 -16.79
CA VAL A 292 6.45 -22.40 -16.87
C VAL A 292 6.60 -23.46 -15.76
N VAL A 293 5.65 -23.57 -14.84
CA VAL A 293 5.70 -24.51 -13.71
C VAL A 293 5.13 -25.87 -14.15
N LYS A 294 5.96 -26.89 -14.10
CA LYS A 294 5.57 -28.27 -14.43
C LYS A 294 4.96 -28.95 -13.20
N SER A 295 3.64 -28.91 -13.07
CA SER A 295 2.87 -29.63 -12.05
C SER A 295 1.57 -30.13 -12.66
N SER A 296 1.10 -31.29 -12.21
CA SER A 296 -0.21 -31.84 -12.62
C SER A 296 -1.39 -30.94 -12.26
N HIS A 297 -1.19 -30.04 -11.31
CA HIS A 297 -2.23 -29.13 -10.80
C HIS A 297 -2.11 -27.70 -11.33
N THR A 298 -1.15 -27.41 -12.21
CA THR A 298 -0.95 -26.05 -12.75
C THR A 298 -2.20 -25.56 -13.46
N SER A 299 -2.87 -26.40 -14.28
CA SER A 299 -4.08 -26.03 -15.03
C SER A 299 -5.22 -25.57 -14.11
N LEU A 300 -5.41 -26.22 -12.97
CA LEU A 300 -6.43 -25.85 -11.99
C LEU A 300 -6.20 -24.43 -11.42
N ILE A 301 -4.95 -24.13 -11.08
CA ILE A 301 -4.60 -22.79 -10.54
C ILE A 301 -4.68 -21.73 -11.64
N LEU A 302 -4.30 -22.04 -12.89
CA LEU A 302 -4.43 -21.10 -14.02
C LEU A 302 -5.91 -20.76 -14.26
N SER A 303 -6.82 -21.75 -14.24
CA SER A 303 -8.26 -21.50 -14.34
C SER A 303 -8.78 -20.61 -13.19
N ALA A 304 -8.34 -20.87 -11.96
CA ALA A 304 -8.70 -20.04 -10.80
C ALA A 304 -8.21 -18.58 -10.95
N LEU A 305 -7.04 -18.36 -11.55
CA LEU A 305 -6.52 -17.02 -11.84
C LEU A 305 -7.33 -16.32 -12.93
N GLU A 306 -7.81 -17.02 -13.95
CA GLU A 306 -8.70 -16.45 -14.98
C GLU A 306 -10.00 -15.96 -14.36
N ASP A 307 -10.60 -16.73 -13.46
CA ASP A 307 -11.80 -16.31 -12.73
C ASP A 307 -11.52 -15.11 -11.80
N ALA A 308 -10.35 -15.11 -11.16
CA ALA A 308 -9.92 -13.97 -10.37
C ALA A 308 -9.73 -12.69 -11.20
N VAL A 309 -9.22 -12.79 -12.45
CA VAL A 309 -9.16 -11.64 -13.37
C VAL A 309 -10.56 -11.09 -13.63
N LYS A 310 -11.52 -11.97 -13.98
CA LYS A 310 -12.92 -11.57 -14.24
C LYS A 310 -13.53 -10.88 -13.01
N ALA A 311 -13.38 -11.48 -11.82
CA ALA A 311 -13.89 -10.92 -10.57
C ALA A 311 -13.24 -9.58 -10.21
N SER A 312 -11.96 -9.39 -10.50
CA SER A 312 -11.23 -8.15 -10.16
C SER A 312 -11.68 -6.94 -10.96
N VAL A 313 -12.21 -7.14 -12.17
CA VAL A 313 -12.72 -6.05 -13.03
C VAL A 313 -13.92 -5.36 -12.40
N VAL A 314 -14.75 -6.09 -11.64
CA VAL A 314 -15.91 -5.54 -10.94
C VAL A 314 -15.53 -4.43 -9.95
N SER A 315 -14.31 -4.46 -9.42
CA SER A 315 -13.81 -3.42 -8.50
C SER A 315 -13.31 -2.16 -9.22
N LEU A 316 -13.18 -2.18 -10.54
CA LEU A 316 -12.79 -1.01 -11.32
C LEU A 316 -13.99 -0.07 -11.46
N GLN A 317 -13.99 1.01 -10.70
CA GLN A 317 -15.01 2.05 -10.78
C GLN A 317 -14.72 3.01 -11.95
N GLY A 318 -15.76 3.63 -12.51
CA GLY A 318 -15.64 4.66 -13.55
C GLY A 318 -16.16 4.25 -14.92
N PHE A 319 -16.53 2.99 -15.12
CA PHE A 319 -17.17 2.51 -16.34
C PHE A 319 -18.64 2.23 -16.07
N GLY A 320 -19.50 3.25 -16.22
CA GLY A 320 -20.95 3.06 -16.14
C GLY A 320 -21.52 2.37 -17.38
N ILE A 321 -22.68 1.72 -17.26
CA ILE A 321 -23.35 1.00 -18.34
C ILE A 321 -23.68 1.94 -19.52
N ASP A 322 -23.94 3.22 -19.24
CA ASP A 322 -24.30 4.24 -20.22
C ASP A 322 -23.11 5.06 -20.74
N THR A 323 -21.88 4.61 -20.50
CA THR A 323 -20.67 5.33 -20.92
C THR A 323 -20.06 4.68 -22.16
N ASN A 324 -19.90 5.46 -23.23
CA ASN A 324 -19.12 5.04 -24.39
C ASN A 324 -17.63 5.03 -24.01
N VAL A 325 -16.99 3.87 -24.10
CA VAL A 325 -15.57 3.70 -23.78
C VAL A 325 -14.80 3.49 -25.08
N LEU A 326 -13.82 4.37 -25.36
CA LEU A 326 -12.84 4.19 -26.40
C LEU A 326 -11.56 3.59 -25.77
N VAL A 327 -11.19 2.40 -26.21
CA VAL A 327 -9.92 1.79 -25.85
C VAL A 327 -8.91 2.07 -26.95
N ALA A 328 -7.95 2.94 -26.68
CA ALA A 328 -6.81 3.20 -27.56
C ALA A 328 -5.60 2.45 -27.02
N ALA A 329 -5.23 1.35 -27.68
CA ALA A 329 -4.03 0.59 -27.31
C ALA A 329 -2.84 1.08 -28.14
N ASP A 330 -1.82 1.59 -27.47
CA ASP A 330 -0.53 1.85 -28.09
C ASP A 330 0.23 0.51 -28.22
N VAL A 331 0.51 0.10 -29.43
CA VAL A 331 1.26 -1.11 -29.78
C VAL A 331 2.64 -0.80 -30.37
N SER A 332 3.12 0.43 -30.18
CA SER A 332 4.44 0.85 -30.65
C SER A 332 5.55 0.07 -29.92
N GLY A 333 6.66 -0.19 -30.62
CA GLY A 333 7.80 -0.93 -30.07
C GLY A 333 8.63 -0.16 -29.02
N SER A 334 8.22 1.05 -28.64
CA SER A 334 8.85 1.88 -27.63
C SER A 334 8.30 1.68 -26.21
N MET A 335 7.34 0.77 -26.04
CA MET A 335 6.77 0.41 -24.75
C MET A 335 7.48 -0.76 -24.07
#